data_2b07341405a46abac287b17035933811
#
_entry.id   2b07341405a46abac287b17035933811
#
_cell.length_a   1.000
_cell.length_b   1.000
_cell.length_c   1.000
_cell.angle_alpha   90.00
_cell.angle_beta   90.00
_cell.angle_gamma   90.00
#
_symmetry.space_group_name_H-M   'P 1'
#
loop_
_entity.id
_entity.type
_entity.pdbx_description
1 polymer ?
#
loop_
_entity_poly.entity_id
_entity_poly.type
_entity_poly.pdbx_seq_one_letter_code
_entity_poly.pdbx_strand_id
1 'polypeptide(L)'
;MRYSKVKVFVLIITLVMGNYFWAQIGMGQWRLHVASGQAIDVAIVDNTVFTAFKNGIFVYNSDTEEEELLTDINGLSDIDVSTIYYDEVEGAILVGYENGNIDKITSDNIYNIPAIKLAQIPNSKRINRFERSGDFIYVATDFCVSKLDIQKDEIKDTYYPTSGNEAILDLSFAEDTIFALTANMLKYGLLSNPALPDESQWQIETRLPIINE
;
A
#
# COMPACT_ATOMS: atom_id res chain seq x y z
N MET A 1 -28.87 -63.39 -23.77
CA MET A 1 -28.33 -62.19 -24.46
C MET A 1 -28.74 -60.86 -23.83
N ARG A 2 -29.72 -60.75 -22.97
CA ARG A 2 -30.23 -59.52 -22.32
C ARG A 2 -29.36 -59.08 -21.13
N TYR A 3 -28.80 -60.00 -20.36
CA TYR A 3 -27.95 -59.72 -19.16
C TYR A 3 -26.56 -59.13 -19.47
N SER A 4 -26.02 -59.39 -20.67
CA SER A 4 -24.73 -58.84 -21.09
C SER A 4 -24.80 -57.32 -21.34
N LYS A 5 -25.88 -56.81 -21.92
CA LYS A 5 -26.07 -55.38 -22.18
C LYS A 5 -26.24 -54.56 -20.91
N VAL A 6 -26.90 -55.11 -19.88
CA VAL A 6 -27.09 -54.45 -18.58
C VAL A 6 -25.76 -54.35 -17.84
N LYS A 7 -24.92 -55.38 -17.87
CA LYS A 7 -23.57 -55.34 -17.24
C LYS A 7 -22.66 -54.31 -17.89
N VAL A 8 -22.69 -54.20 -19.23
CA VAL A 8 -21.93 -53.20 -19.97
C VAL A 8 -22.43 -51.79 -19.67
N PHE A 9 -23.72 -51.57 -19.56
CA PHE A 9 -24.32 -50.28 -19.24
C PHE A 9 -23.98 -49.83 -17.82
N VAL A 10 -24.03 -50.73 -16.84
CA VAL A 10 -23.61 -50.44 -15.45
C VAL A 10 -22.13 -50.14 -15.40
N LEU A 11 -21.28 -50.86 -16.12
CA LEU A 11 -19.85 -50.59 -16.18
C LEU A 11 -19.53 -49.19 -16.75
N ILE A 12 -20.23 -48.78 -17.80
CA ILE A 12 -20.06 -47.44 -18.40
C ILE A 12 -20.49 -46.34 -17.42
N ILE A 13 -21.62 -46.51 -16.72
CA ILE A 13 -22.07 -45.54 -15.71
C ILE A 13 -21.07 -45.42 -14.59
N THR A 14 -20.50 -46.52 -14.10
CA THR A 14 -19.49 -46.52 -13.03
C THR A 14 -18.21 -45.82 -13.48
N LEU A 15 -17.79 -46.00 -14.76
CA LEU A 15 -16.62 -45.34 -15.34
C LEU A 15 -16.84 -43.84 -15.53
N VAL A 16 -18.06 -43.40 -15.91
CA VAL A 16 -18.39 -41.99 -16.08
C VAL A 16 -18.51 -41.27 -14.73
N MET A 17 -19.09 -41.93 -13.72
CA MET A 17 -19.22 -41.36 -12.37
C MET A 17 -17.87 -41.24 -11.61
N GLY A 18 -16.88 -42.06 -11.98
CA GLY A 18 -15.53 -42.01 -11.37
C GLY A 18 -14.73 -40.73 -11.61
N ASN A 19 -15.14 -39.91 -12.60
CA ASN A 19 -14.42 -38.68 -12.93
C ASN A 19 -14.91 -37.41 -12.18
N TYR A 20 -15.93 -37.53 -11.33
CA TYR A 20 -16.48 -36.39 -10.58
C TYR A 20 -15.86 -36.17 -9.20
N PHE A 21 -14.84 -36.96 -8.80
CA PHE A 21 -14.21 -36.86 -7.47
C PHE A 21 -12.88 -36.05 -7.43
N TRP A 22 -12.66 -35.14 -8.36
CA TRP A 22 -11.44 -34.30 -8.36
C TRP A 22 -11.63 -32.95 -7.66
N ALA A 23 -12.44 -32.89 -6.61
CA ALA A 23 -12.65 -31.67 -5.83
C ALA A 23 -12.21 -31.81 -4.36
N GLN A 24 -11.24 -32.69 -4.07
CA GLN A 24 -10.62 -32.70 -2.74
C GLN A 24 -9.28 -31.99 -2.80
N ILE A 25 -9.22 -30.84 -2.12
CA ILE A 25 -7.96 -30.18 -1.78
C ILE A 25 -7.11 -31.20 -1.03
N GLY A 26 -5.86 -31.46 -1.48
CA GLY A 26 -4.96 -32.40 -0.85
C GLY A 26 -4.79 -32.07 0.63
N MET A 27 -4.90 -33.08 1.53
CA MET A 27 -4.61 -32.91 2.95
C MET A 27 -3.19 -32.34 3.11
N GLY A 28 -3.07 -31.16 3.77
CA GLY A 28 -1.81 -30.47 3.98
C GLY A 28 -1.62 -29.20 3.13
N GLN A 29 -2.56 -28.85 2.26
CA GLN A 29 -2.58 -27.52 1.66
C GLN A 29 -3.33 -26.54 2.56
N TRP A 30 -2.57 -25.70 3.23
CA TRP A 30 -3.13 -24.56 3.96
C TRP A 30 -3.51 -23.46 2.97
N ARG A 31 -4.79 -23.12 2.90
CA ARG A 31 -5.23 -21.89 2.23
C ARG A 31 -5.39 -20.83 3.31
N LEU A 32 -4.64 -19.78 3.17
CA LEU A 32 -4.82 -18.59 3.99
C LEU A 32 -6.14 -17.93 3.55
N HIS A 33 -7.19 -18.09 4.33
CA HIS A 33 -8.44 -17.33 4.18
C HIS A 33 -8.31 -16.03 4.98
N VAL A 34 -7.56 -15.07 4.46
CA VAL A 34 -7.65 -13.72 4.97
C VAL A 34 -8.95 -13.16 4.45
N ALA A 35 -9.83 -12.75 5.35
CA ALA A 35 -11.00 -11.98 4.98
C ALA A 35 -10.49 -10.70 4.33
N SER A 36 -10.51 -10.66 3.00
CA SER A 36 -10.26 -9.44 2.24
C SER A 36 -11.41 -8.50 2.58
N GLY A 37 -11.13 -7.53 3.44
CA GLY A 37 -12.05 -6.46 3.77
C GLY A 37 -12.23 -5.51 2.60
N GLN A 38 -12.58 -4.28 2.90
CA GLN A 38 -12.62 -3.21 1.91
C GLN A 38 -11.19 -2.95 1.38
N ALA A 39 -11.03 -2.87 0.06
CA ALA A 39 -9.78 -2.40 -0.56
C ALA A 39 -9.54 -0.94 -0.15
N ILE A 40 -8.30 -0.64 0.19
CA ILE A 40 -7.87 0.67 0.67
C ILE A 40 -7.22 1.45 -0.47
N ASP A 41 -6.33 0.79 -1.22
CA ASP A 41 -5.51 1.41 -2.24
C ASP A 41 -5.10 0.39 -3.30
N VAL A 42 -4.62 0.87 -4.47
CA VAL A 42 -4.17 0.03 -5.57
C VAL A 42 -2.96 0.64 -6.26
N ALA A 43 -1.99 -0.20 -6.59
CA ALA A 43 -0.86 0.17 -7.45
C ALA A 43 -0.72 -0.86 -8.58
N ILE A 44 -0.25 -0.40 -9.75
CA ILE A 44 -0.05 -1.24 -10.93
C ILE A 44 1.41 -1.11 -11.36
N VAL A 45 2.05 -2.25 -11.55
CA VAL A 45 3.42 -2.36 -12.05
C VAL A 45 3.38 -3.31 -13.24
N ASP A 46 3.57 -2.79 -14.44
CA ASP A 46 3.41 -3.54 -15.69
C ASP A 46 2.06 -4.27 -15.73
N ASN A 47 2.09 -5.62 -15.73
CA ASN A 47 0.89 -6.46 -15.76
C ASN A 47 0.52 -7.03 -14.38
N THR A 48 1.10 -6.48 -13.31
CA THR A 48 0.85 -6.91 -11.94
C THR A 48 0.10 -5.84 -11.16
N VAL A 49 -1.02 -6.23 -10.56
CA VAL A 49 -1.88 -5.38 -9.72
C VAL A 49 -1.63 -5.70 -8.26
N PHE A 50 -1.29 -4.68 -7.49
CA PHE A 50 -1.15 -4.75 -6.04
C PHE A 50 -2.36 -4.07 -5.42
N THR A 51 -3.16 -4.80 -4.67
CA THR A 51 -4.35 -4.26 -3.99
C THR A 51 -4.14 -4.33 -2.48
N ALA A 52 -4.12 -3.17 -1.85
CA ALA A 52 -3.97 -3.06 -0.41
C ALA A 52 -5.30 -3.30 0.31
N PHE A 53 -5.25 -4.13 1.32
CA PHE A 53 -6.29 -4.34 2.33
C PHE A 53 -5.69 -4.08 3.71
N LYS A 54 -6.51 -3.88 4.70
CA LYS A 54 -6.04 -3.65 6.08
C LYS A 54 -5.05 -4.73 6.57
N ASN A 55 -5.27 -5.98 6.20
CA ASN A 55 -4.51 -7.14 6.71
C ASN A 55 -3.45 -7.65 5.73
N GLY A 56 -3.17 -6.95 4.63
CA GLY A 56 -2.17 -7.38 3.67
C GLY A 56 -2.38 -6.83 2.27
N ILE A 57 -1.61 -7.33 1.33
CA ILE A 57 -1.63 -6.92 -0.07
C ILE A 57 -1.90 -8.15 -0.93
N PHE A 58 -2.96 -8.08 -1.74
CA PHE A 58 -3.22 -9.06 -2.78
C PHE A 58 -2.48 -8.64 -4.05
N VAL A 59 -1.69 -9.55 -4.58
CA VAL A 59 -0.90 -9.37 -5.79
C VAL A 59 -1.46 -10.29 -6.86
N TYR A 60 -1.77 -9.74 -8.03
CA TYR A 60 -2.27 -10.48 -9.17
C TYR A 60 -1.49 -10.12 -10.43
N ASN A 61 -0.91 -11.13 -11.10
CA ASN A 61 -0.25 -10.96 -12.39
C ASN A 61 -1.20 -11.41 -13.51
N SER A 62 -1.57 -10.49 -14.42
CA SER A 62 -2.54 -10.77 -15.48
C SER A 62 -2.00 -11.63 -16.62
N ASP A 63 -0.69 -11.76 -16.78
CA ASP A 63 -0.08 -12.58 -17.84
C ASP A 63 0.03 -14.05 -17.43
N THR A 64 0.41 -14.29 -16.17
CA THR A 64 0.62 -15.64 -15.62
C THR A 64 -0.61 -16.17 -14.88
N GLU A 65 -1.60 -15.31 -14.61
CA GLU A 65 -2.77 -15.60 -13.75
C GLU A 65 -2.36 -16.04 -12.33
N GLU A 66 -1.16 -15.68 -11.90
CA GLU A 66 -0.66 -15.98 -10.56
C GLU A 66 -1.21 -15.01 -9.54
N GLU A 67 -1.60 -15.54 -8.39
CA GLU A 67 -2.12 -14.81 -7.24
C GLU A 67 -1.23 -15.03 -6.03
N GLU A 68 -0.90 -13.96 -5.33
CA GLU A 68 -0.17 -14.01 -4.06
C GLU A 68 -0.86 -13.09 -3.04
N LEU A 69 -0.79 -13.48 -1.77
CA LEU A 69 -1.26 -12.65 -0.67
C LEU A 69 -0.08 -12.42 0.28
N LEU A 70 0.39 -11.18 0.33
CA LEU A 70 1.43 -10.74 1.27
C LEU A 70 0.78 -10.29 2.57
N THR A 71 1.25 -10.83 3.69
CA THR A 71 0.82 -10.51 5.06
C THR A 71 2.04 -10.44 5.98
N ASP A 72 1.84 -10.08 7.23
CA ASP A 72 2.85 -10.13 8.27
C ASP A 72 3.45 -11.53 8.54
N ILE A 73 2.75 -12.59 8.09
CA ILE A 73 3.23 -13.98 8.22
C ILE A 73 4.27 -14.33 7.14
N ASN A 74 4.15 -13.73 5.94
CA ASN A 74 4.92 -14.14 4.77
C ASN A 74 5.66 -13.00 4.04
N GLY A 75 5.92 -11.89 4.71
CA GLY A 75 6.79 -10.87 4.12
C GLY A 75 6.63 -9.47 4.66
N LEU A 76 5.42 -9.00 4.92
CA LEU A 76 5.21 -7.66 5.45
C LEU A 76 5.72 -7.56 6.89
N SER A 77 6.24 -6.38 7.26
CA SER A 77 6.80 -6.14 8.59
C SER A 77 5.75 -5.75 9.63
N ASP A 78 4.51 -5.49 9.21
CA ASP A 78 3.45 -5.03 10.10
C ASP A 78 2.05 -5.38 9.57
N ILE A 79 1.05 -5.10 10.39
CA ILE A 79 -0.39 -5.16 10.07
C ILE A 79 -0.95 -3.75 9.93
N ASP A 80 -2.25 -3.65 9.57
CA ASP A 80 -2.96 -2.37 9.41
C ASP A 80 -2.33 -1.47 8.33
N VAL A 81 -2.24 -2.01 7.10
CA VAL A 81 -1.85 -1.25 5.91
C VAL A 81 -2.78 -0.05 5.72
N SER A 82 -2.23 1.12 5.43
CA SER A 82 -2.97 2.37 5.25
C SER A 82 -2.91 2.93 3.83
N THR A 83 -1.85 2.68 3.08
CA THR A 83 -1.68 3.11 1.69
C THR A 83 -0.57 2.31 1.02
N ILE A 84 -0.55 2.28 -0.32
CA ILE A 84 0.56 1.77 -1.11
C ILE A 84 0.92 2.77 -2.22
N TYR A 85 2.15 2.73 -2.68
CA TYR A 85 2.64 3.61 -3.73
C TYR A 85 3.68 2.89 -4.58
N TYR A 86 3.55 2.93 -5.90
CA TYR A 86 4.59 2.46 -6.81
C TYR A 86 5.51 3.59 -7.20
N ASP A 87 6.78 3.44 -6.89
CA ASP A 87 7.83 4.34 -7.32
C ASP A 87 8.50 3.81 -8.60
N GLU A 88 8.17 4.42 -9.73
CA GLU A 88 8.68 4.01 -11.05
C GLU A 88 10.19 4.19 -11.18
N VAL A 89 10.79 5.13 -10.45
CA VAL A 89 12.23 5.44 -10.56
C VAL A 89 13.07 4.34 -9.94
N GLU A 90 12.68 3.86 -8.75
CA GLU A 90 13.38 2.77 -8.05
C GLU A 90 12.79 1.39 -8.38
N GLY A 91 11.65 1.34 -9.08
CA GLY A 91 10.95 0.08 -9.38
C GLY A 91 10.48 -0.63 -8.10
N ALA A 92 10.02 0.11 -7.10
CA ALA A 92 9.66 -0.40 -5.79
C ALA A 92 8.23 -0.03 -5.39
N ILE A 93 7.55 -0.92 -4.67
CA ILE A 93 6.29 -0.62 -3.99
C ILE A 93 6.60 -0.19 -2.56
N LEU A 94 6.12 0.97 -2.16
CA LEU A 94 6.10 1.42 -0.76
C LEU A 94 4.76 1.07 -0.13
N VAL A 95 4.80 0.51 1.06
CA VAL A 95 3.64 0.15 1.88
C VAL A 95 3.68 1.00 3.14
N GLY A 96 2.66 1.81 3.36
CA GLY A 96 2.49 2.60 4.57
C GLY A 96 1.53 1.93 5.54
N TYR A 97 1.76 2.10 6.83
CA TYR A 97 0.97 1.52 7.89
C TYR A 97 0.38 2.57 8.83
N GLU A 98 -0.70 2.19 9.55
CA GLU A 98 -1.36 3.02 10.57
C GLU A 98 -0.41 3.45 11.70
N ASN A 99 0.60 2.66 12.01
CA ASN A 99 1.55 2.94 13.09
C ASN A 99 2.80 3.72 12.64
N GLY A 100 2.88 4.13 11.36
CA GLY A 100 4.00 4.87 10.81
C GLY A 100 5.15 3.99 10.32
N ASN A 101 4.98 2.66 10.29
CA ASN A 101 5.95 1.80 9.64
C ASN A 101 5.89 1.95 8.12
N ILE A 102 6.98 1.63 7.44
CA ILE A 102 7.04 1.60 5.98
C ILE A 102 7.76 0.31 5.56
N ASP A 103 7.21 -0.42 4.59
CA ASP A 103 7.94 -1.45 3.87
C ASP A 103 8.21 -0.98 2.44
N LYS A 104 9.39 -1.33 1.93
CA LYS A 104 9.81 -1.18 0.55
C LYS A 104 9.91 -2.56 -0.09
N ILE A 105 9.01 -2.88 -1.00
CA ILE A 105 8.96 -4.14 -1.74
C ILE A 105 9.69 -3.92 -3.07
N THR A 106 10.74 -4.70 -3.30
CA THR A 106 11.48 -4.78 -4.57
C THR A 106 11.26 -6.15 -5.21
N SER A 107 11.81 -6.38 -6.41
CA SER A 107 11.78 -7.70 -7.05
C SER A 107 12.39 -8.82 -6.19
N ASP A 108 13.34 -8.50 -5.32
CA ASP A 108 14.16 -9.50 -4.64
C ASP A 108 13.84 -9.60 -3.15
N ASN A 109 13.42 -8.51 -2.51
CA ASN A 109 13.26 -8.46 -1.05
C ASN A 109 12.22 -7.42 -0.60
N ILE A 110 11.79 -7.57 0.65
CA ILE A 110 11.03 -6.57 1.40
C ILE A 110 11.95 -5.97 2.45
N TYR A 111 12.11 -4.65 2.44
CA TYR A 111 12.93 -3.88 3.38
C TYR A 111 12.03 -3.07 4.30
N ASN A 112 12.31 -3.12 5.60
CA ASN A 112 11.56 -2.34 6.59
C ASN A 112 12.23 -1.01 6.90
N ILE A 113 11.47 0.08 6.90
CA ILE A 113 11.91 1.44 7.21
C ILE A 113 11.10 1.96 8.41
N PRO A 114 11.50 1.63 9.65
CA PRO A 114 10.70 1.92 10.85
C PRO A 114 10.91 3.32 11.44
N ALA A 115 11.59 4.23 10.75
CA ALA A 115 12.01 5.51 11.31
C ALA A 115 10.86 6.34 11.89
N ILE A 116 9.73 6.45 11.17
CA ILE A 116 8.54 7.20 11.63
C ILE A 116 7.86 6.43 12.78
N LYS A 117 7.74 5.10 12.67
CA LYS A 117 7.17 4.25 13.74
C LYS A 117 7.90 4.43 15.07
N LEU A 118 9.24 4.50 15.05
CA LEU A 118 10.09 4.61 16.22
C LEU A 118 10.18 6.04 16.79
N ALA A 119 9.74 7.06 16.05
CA ALA A 119 9.75 8.44 16.53
C ALA A 119 8.91 8.58 17.81
N GLN A 120 9.41 9.33 18.79
CA GLN A 120 8.73 9.54 20.08
C GLN A 120 7.72 10.69 19.95
N ILE A 121 6.55 10.38 19.35
CA ILE A 121 5.49 11.34 19.06
C ILE A 121 4.20 10.82 19.68
N PRO A 122 3.45 11.64 20.43
CA PRO A 122 2.25 11.20 21.13
C PRO A 122 1.02 11.03 20.21
N ASN A 123 1.08 11.59 19.00
CA ASN A 123 -0.04 11.57 18.04
C ASN A 123 -0.03 10.32 17.17
N SER A 124 -1.12 10.12 16.40
CA SER A 124 -1.17 9.12 15.34
C SER A 124 -0.02 9.32 14.35
N LYS A 125 0.55 8.22 13.91
CA LYS A 125 1.67 8.20 12.94
C LYS A 125 1.23 7.62 11.61
N ARG A 126 -0.08 7.46 11.40
CA ARG A 126 -0.62 6.89 10.18
C ARG A 126 0.03 7.52 8.96
N ILE A 127 0.44 6.70 8.02
CA ILE A 127 0.90 7.12 6.70
C ILE A 127 -0.31 7.29 5.80
N ASN A 128 -0.51 8.48 5.25
CA ASN A 128 -1.67 8.79 4.44
C ASN A 128 -1.35 8.75 2.94
N ARG A 129 -0.14 9.20 2.56
CA ARG A 129 0.25 9.28 1.15
C ARG A 129 1.77 9.25 1.00
N PHE A 130 2.21 8.69 -0.12
CA PHE A 130 3.57 8.86 -0.65
C PHE A 130 3.49 9.66 -1.95
N GLU A 131 4.46 10.54 -2.17
CA GLU A 131 4.58 11.29 -3.41
C GLU A 131 6.05 11.57 -3.71
N ARG A 132 6.48 11.34 -4.96
CA ARG A 132 7.86 11.60 -5.37
C ARG A 132 8.04 13.06 -5.81
N SER A 133 9.16 13.67 -5.37
CA SER A 133 9.65 14.90 -5.95
C SER A 133 11.19 14.86 -6.05
N GLY A 134 11.71 14.90 -7.26
CA GLY A 134 13.13 14.70 -7.55
C GLY A 134 13.62 13.33 -7.06
N ASP A 135 14.71 13.34 -6.29
CA ASP A 135 15.36 12.11 -5.79
C ASP A 135 14.73 11.56 -4.51
N PHE A 136 13.67 12.19 -4.00
CA PHE A 136 13.10 11.86 -2.69
C PHE A 136 11.62 11.48 -2.78
N ILE A 137 11.19 10.63 -1.86
CA ILE A 137 9.79 10.37 -1.57
C ILE A 137 9.36 11.22 -0.37
N TYR A 138 8.25 11.92 -0.51
CA TYR A 138 7.64 12.65 0.59
C TYR A 138 6.49 11.85 1.14
N VAL A 139 6.45 11.71 2.46
CA VAL A 139 5.53 10.84 3.19
C VAL A 139 4.60 11.73 4.02
N ALA A 140 3.34 11.82 3.62
CA ALA A 140 2.29 12.50 4.39
C ALA A 140 1.84 11.62 5.55
N THR A 141 1.79 12.19 6.74
CA THR A 141 1.35 11.49 7.96
C THR A 141 0.31 12.31 8.71
N ASP A 142 -0.26 11.72 9.78
CA ASP A 142 -1.21 12.43 10.65
C ASP A 142 -0.59 13.59 11.44
N PHE A 143 0.72 13.86 11.32
CA PHE A 143 1.39 14.92 12.10
C PHE A 143 2.45 15.73 11.34
N CYS A 144 2.97 15.24 10.20
CA CYS A 144 4.03 15.90 9.45
C CYS A 144 4.13 15.39 8.01
N VAL A 145 5.05 15.98 7.26
CA VAL A 145 5.58 15.44 6.01
C VAL A 145 7.04 15.04 6.22
N SER A 146 7.38 13.77 5.99
CA SER A 146 8.74 13.28 6.09
C SER A 146 9.37 13.14 4.71
N LYS A 147 10.61 13.58 4.54
CA LYS A 147 11.40 13.42 3.31
C LYS A 147 12.26 12.17 3.42
N LEU A 148 11.92 11.16 2.63
CA LEU A 148 12.57 9.85 2.59
C LEU A 148 13.57 9.77 1.44
N ASP A 149 14.82 9.45 1.77
CA ASP A 149 15.83 8.98 0.81
C ASP A 149 15.61 7.47 0.63
N ILE A 150 14.90 7.10 -0.44
CA ILE A 150 14.50 5.69 -0.68
C ILE A 150 15.69 4.79 -1.04
N GLN A 151 16.80 5.35 -1.54
CA GLN A 151 18.02 4.59 -1.85
C GLN A 151 18.79 4.22 -0.59
N LYS A 152 18.67 5.03 0.47
CA LYS A 152 19.36 4.81 1.76
C LYS A 152 18.42 4.31 2.85
N ASP A 153 17.12 4.25 2.58
CA ASP A 153 16.09 3.89 3.55
C ASP A 153 16.11 4.78 4.81
N GLU A 154 16.37 6.10 4.60
CA GLU A 154 16.55 7.08 5.66
C GLU A 154 15.61 8.28 5.53
N ILE A 155 15.03 8.73 6.66
CA ILE A 155 14.37 10.02 6.72
C ILE A 155 15.45 11.12 6.79
N LYS A 156 15.46 12.01 5.80
CA LYS A 156 16.43 13.10 5.66
C LYS A 156 15.96 14.37 6.36
N ASP A 157 14.66 14.62 6.31
CA ASP A 157 14.08 15.85 6.85
C ASP A 157 12.62 15.62 7.23
N THR A 158 12.07 16.51 8.05
CA THR A 158 10.67 16.48 8.46
C THR A 158 10.11 17.89 8.45
N TYR A 159 8.99 18.07 7.78
CA TYR A 159 8.32 19.35 7.61
C TYR A 159 7.00 19.35 8.39
N TYR A 160 6.68 20.47 9.00
CA TYR A 160 5.45 20.63 9.78
C TYR A 160 4.56 21.69 9.12
N PRO A 161 3.70 21.31 8.14
CA PRO A 161 2.73 22.24 7.55
C PRO A 161 1.74 22.78 8.58
N THR A 162 1.50 22.01 9.63
CA THR A 162 0.62 22.32 10.75
C THR A 162 1.39 22.15 12.07
N SER A 163 0.80 22.59 13.18
CA SER A 163 1.39 22.39 14.54
C SER A 163 1.44 20.91 14.99
N GLY A 164 1.24 19.95 14.06
CA GLY A 164 1.23 18.52 14.36
C GLY A 164 -0.10 18.01 14.91
N ASN A 165 -1.15 18.84 14.89
CA ASN A 165 -2.48 18.48 15.39
C ASN A 165 -3.48 18.21 14.28
N GLU A 166 -3.08 18.30 13.03
CA GLU A 166 -3.93 18.10 11.86
C GLU A 166 -3.20 17.20 10.85
N ALA A 167 -3.90 16.16 10.39
CA ALA A 167 -3.36 15.19 9.45
C ALA A 167 -3.09 15.83 8.08
N ILE A 168 -1.97 15.46 7.48
CA ILE A 168 -1.66 15.73 6.09
C ILE A 168 -2.20 14.57 5.27
N LEU A 169 -3.27 14.83 4.51
CA LEU A 169 -4.02 13.80 3.79
C LEU A 169 -3.41 13.45 2.44
N ASP A 170 -2.87 14.48 1.77
CA ASP A 170 -2.31 14.34 0.41
C ASP A 170 -1.22 15.36 0.16
N LEU A 171 -0.37 15.09 -0.82
CA LEU A 171 0.73 15.94 -1.26
C LEU A 171 0.70 16.12 -2.77
N SER A 172 1.17 17.27 -3.22
CA SER A 172 1.45 17.52 -4.64
C SER A 172 2.61 18.48 -4.79
N PHE A 173 3.26 18.46 -5.94
CA PHE A 173 4.42 19.29 -6.23
C PHE A 173 4.23 20.04 -7.55
N ALA A 174 4.68 21.30 -7.56
CA ALA A 174 4.79 22.10 -8.77
C ALA A 174 6.08 22.89 -8.71
N GLU A 175 7.04 22.55 -9.59
CA GLU A 175 8.40 23.14 -9.60
C GLU A 175 9.06 23.03 -8.21
N ASP A 176 9.37 24.15 -7.57
CA ASP A 176 9.98 24.26 -6.24
C ASP A 176 8.95 24.28 -5.09
N THR A 177 7.66 24.13 -5.39
CA THR A 177 6.58 24.27 -4.41
C THR A 177 6.03 22.91 -4.02
N ILE A 178 5.96 22.65 -2.71
CA ILE A 178 5.19 21.55 -2.12
C ILE A 178 3.84 22.07 -1.65
N PHE A 179 2.79 21.33 -1.97
CA PHE A 179 1.44 21.52 -1.48
C PHE A 179 1.07 20.38 -0.53
N ALA A 180 0.51 20.74 0.62
CA ALA A 180 0.05 19.78 1.64
C ALA A 180 -1.43 20.01 1.90
N LEU A 181 -2.26 19.01 1.60
CA LEU A 181 -3.70 19.02 1.83
C LEU A 181 -4.00 18.52 3.24
N THR A 182 -4.78 19.28 4.00
CA THR A 182 -5.38 18.85 5.26
C THR A 182 -6.90 18.72 5.09
N ALA A 183 -7.61 18.34 6.15
CA ALA A 183 -9.07 18.29 6.12
C ALA A 183 -9.71 19.67 5.91
N ASN A 184 -9.03 20.75 6.32
CA ASN A 184 -9.62 22.09 6.36
C ASN A 184 -9.00 23.08 5.37
N MET A 185 -7.77 22.83 4.88
CA MET A 185 -7.03 23.78 4.08
C MET A 185 -5.98 23.13 3.18
N LEU A 186 -5.60 23.85 2.14
CA LEU A 186 -4.40 23.56 1.36
C LEU A 186 -3.29 24.52 1.80
N LYS A 187 -2.17 23.97 2.24
CA LYS A 187 -0.96 24.74 2.58
C LYS A 187 0.12 24.53 1.53
N TYR A 188 1.01 25.50 1.36
CA TYR A 188 2.15 25.38 0.47
C TYR A 188 3.40 26.02 1.04
N GLY A 189 4.55 25.55 0.58
CA GLY A 189 5.85 26.09 0.94
C GLY A 189 6.86 25.85 -0.17
N LEU A 190 7.99 26.56 -0.14
CA LEU A 190 9.07 26.40 -1.13
C LEU A 190 10.10 25.39 -0.63
N LEU A 191 10.40 24.36 -1.42
CA LEU A 191 11.40 23.34 -1.08
C LEU A 191 12.82 23.91 -0.96
N SER A 192 13.13 25.00 -1.69
CA SER A 192 14.38 25.73 -1.60
C SER A 192 14.53 26.55 -0.30
N ASN A 193 13.45 26.74 0.48
CA ASN A 193 13.50 27.45 1.74
C ASN A 193 14.07 26.52 2.85
N PRO A 194 15.29 26.78 3.38
CA PRO A 194 15.88 25.92 4.40
C PRO A 194 15.13 25.94 5.74
N ALA A 195 14.25 26.91 5.96
CA ALA A 195 13.42 27.02 7.14
C ALA A 195 12.04 26.32 6.97
N LEU A 196 11.75 25.66 5.84
CA LEU A 196 10.49 24.98 5.58
C LEU A 196 10.09 23.93 6.65
N PRO A 197 10.99 23.31 7.42
CA PRO A 197 10.61 22.50 8.56
C PRO A 197 9.69 23.19 9.57
N ASP A 198 9.77 24.52 9.69
CA ASP A 198 8.95 25.32 10.61
C ASP A 198 7.56 25.63 10.00
N GLU A 199 6.50 25.45 10.81
CA GLU A 199 5.11 25.73 10.41
C GLU A 199 4.93 27.18 9.91
N SER A 200 5.62 28.15 10.50
CA SER A 200 5.52 29.56 10.14
C SER A 200 5.91 29.88 8.70
N GLN A 201 6.59 28.95 8.03
CA GLN A 201 7.03 29.08 6.63
C GLN A 201 5.99 28.59 5.62
N TRP A 202 4.94 27.94 6.12
CA TRP A 202 3.85 27.43 5.27
C TRP A 202 2.76 28.49 5.14
N GLN A 203 2.29 28.67 3.91
CA GLN A 203 1.23 29.61 3.57
C GLN A 203 -0.07 28.84 3.25
N ILE A 204 -1.22 29.48 3.50
CA ILE A 204 -2.51 28.92 3.14
C ILE A 204 -2.83 29.35 1.70
N GLU A 205 -3.22 28.39 0.86
CA GLU A 205 -3.69 28.66 -0.48
C GLU A 205 -5.16 29.14 -0.44
N THR A 206 -5.37 30.42 -0.70
CA THR A 206 -6.69 31.07 -0.59
C THR A 206 -7.41 31.24 -1.92
N ARG A 207 -6.76 30.90 -3.04
CA ARG A 207 -7.35 31.04 -4.38
C ARG A 207 -8.29 29.91 -4.75
N LEU A 208 -8.28 28.81 -4.02
CA LEU A 208 -9.21 27.71 -4.24
C LEU A 208 -10.56 28.03 -3.62
N PRO A 209 -11.67 27.86 -4.36
CA PRO A 209 -13.00 28.04 -3.78
C PRO A 209 -13.23 26.98 -2.69
N ILE A 210 -13.53 27.44 -1.47
CA ILE A 210 -14.02 26.54 -0.42
C ILE A 210 -15.47 26.23 -0.79
N ILE A 211 -15.71 25.01 -1.27
CA ILE A 211 -17.06 24.50 -1.49
C ILE A 211 -17.53 23.96 -0.13
N ASN A 212 -18.28 24.79 0.60
CA ASN A 212 -19.00 24.32 1.78
C ASN A 212 -20.25 23.59 1.26
N GLU A 213 -20.28 22.26 1.40
CA GLU A 213 -21.49 21.46 1.26
C GLU A 213 -22.34 21.49 2.52
#